data_4c3ef3fb69e0b5c2781e1030224571fc
#
_entry.id   4c3ef3fb69e0b5c2781e1030224571fc
#
_cell.length_a   1.000
_cell.length_b   1.000
_cell.length_c   1.000
_cell.angle_alpha   90.00
_cell.angle_beta   90.00
_cell.angle_gamma   90.00
#
_symmetry.space_group_name_H-M   'P 1'
#
loop_
_entity.id
_entity.type
_entity.pdbx_description
1 polymer ?
#
loop_
_entity_poly.entity_id
_entity_poly.type
_entity_poly.pdbx_seq_one_letter_code
_entity_poly.pdbx_strand_id
1 'polypeptide(L)'
;LDAAFEGLTRAKENAEANLQNARELFERSVKRIFSDLVSTHSTTKLSDVTSKITKGSSPKWQGISYVDSPGVLFVTSENVGKNQLLLEKTKYVEEAFNQKDKKSVLAKGDVLTNIVGASIGRTAVYDINDVANINQAVCLMRCLPDRLLPNFLSYLLNSPYFKARLHDGESNMARANLSLTFFREFEVPLPNVREQQKTVDQIDLLASAADECEAQYTTKLTDIADLRQSLLQKAFAGELT
;
A
#
# COMPACT_ATOMS: atom_id res chain seq x y z
N LEU A 1 44.67 -9.05 -3.94
CA LEU A 1 43.56 -8.38 -4.65
C LEU A 1 42.37 -9.33 -4.79
N ASP A 2 42.56 -10.55 -5.28
CA ASP A 2 41.51 -11.53 -5.51
C ASP A 2 40.71 -11.87 -4.23
N ALA A 3 41.38 -12.09 -3.12
CA ALA A 3 40.76 -12.34 -1.82
C ALA A 3 39.88 -11.16 -1.34
N ALA A 4 40.27 -9.90 -1.66
CA ALA A 4 39.47 -8.73 -1.34
C ALA A 4 38.20 -8.68 -2.19
N PHE A 5 38.27 -8.96 -3.50
CA PHE A 5 37.10 -9.01 -4.37
C PHE A 5 36.16 -10.18 -4.03
N GLU A 6 36.72 -11.33 -3.67
CA GLU A 6 35.91 -12.45 -3.17
C GLU A 6 35.18 -12.10 -1.87
N GLY A 7 35.86 -11.41 -0.95
CA GLY A 7 35.26 -10.89 0.28
C GLY A 7 34.11 -9.91 0.02
N LEU A 8 34.30 -8.96 -0.91
CA LEU A 8 33.27 -7.99 -1.30
C LEU A 8 32.06 -8.67 -2.00
N THR A 9 32.33 -9.69 -2.83
CA THR A 9 31.26 -10.44 -3.48
C THR A 9 30.38 -11.14 -2.44
N ARG A 10 31.00 -11.85 -1.49
CA ARG A 10 30.27 -12.50 -0.38
C ARG A 10 29.51 -11.50 0.49
N ALA A 11 30.11 -10.33 0.78
CA ALA A 11 29.44 -9.28 1.55
C ALA A 11 28.21 -8.73 0.83
N LYS A 12 28.28 -8.56 -0.49
CA LYS A 12 27.17 -8.14 -1.33
C LYS A 12 26.03 -9.18 -1.32
N GLU A 13 26.34 -10.44 -1.59
CA GLU A 13 25.38 -11.54 -1.59
C GLU A 13 24.65 -11.66 -0.24
N ASN A 14 25.39 -11.55 0.87
CA ASN A 14 24.81 -11.56 2.21
C ASN A 14 23.90 -10.35 2.47
N ALA A 15 24.27 -9.16 2.00
CA ALA A 15 23.46 -7.96 2.16
C ALA A 15 22.17 -8.05 1.34
N GLU A 16 22.23 -8.53 0.10
CA GLU A 16 21.07 -8.77 -0.75
C GLU A 16 20.12 -9.83 -0.14
N ALA A 17 20.67 -10.92 0.37
CA ALA A 17 19.89 -11.98 1.04
C ALA A 17 19.21 -11.45 2.32
N ASN A 18 19.90 -10.66 3.13
CA ASN A 18 19.33 -10.09 4.36
C ASN A 18 18.24 -9.05 4.06
N LEU A 19 18.40 -8.24 3.01
CA LEU A 19 17.38 -7.31 2.53
C LEU A 19 16.10 -8.06 2.14
N GLN A 20 16.25 -9.14 1.38
CA GLN A 20 15.13 -9.99 0.99
C GLN A 20 14.48 -10.66 2.21
N ASN A 21 15.28 -11.19 3.14
CA ASN A 21 14.79 -11.83 4.36
C ASN A 21 13.99 -10.86 5.24
N ALA A 22 14.40 -9.59 5.36
CA ALA A 22 13.69 -8.58 6.13
C ALA A 22 12.28 -8.34 5.55
N ARG A 23 12.17 -8.20 4.23
CA ARG A 23 10.89 -8.04 3.52
C ARG A 23 9.98 -9.25 3.72
N GLU A 24 10.53 -10.45 3.53
CA GLU A 24 9.76 -11.69 3.70
C GLU A 24 9.29 -11.90 5.14
N LEU A 25 10.13 -11.56 6.12
CA LEU A 25 9.77 -11.67 7.54
C LEU A 25 8.59 -10.74 7.88
N PHE A 26 8.62 -9.50 7.39
CA PHE A 26 7.50 -8.58 7.54
C PHE A 26 6.22 -9.15 6.93
N GLU A 27 6.26 -9.57 5.65
CA GLU A 27 5.08 -10.12 4.98
C GLU A 27 4.52 -11.39 5.66
N ARG A 28 5.40 -12.29 6.12
CA ARG A 28 5.01 -13.50 6.87
C ARG A 28 4.39 -13.14 8.23
N SER A 29 4.94 -12.14 8.91
CA SER A 29 4.41 -11.66 10.20
C SER A 29 3.01 -11.08 10.05
N VAL A 30 2.80 -10.20 9.07
CA VAL A 30 1.48 -9.63 8.77
C VAL A 30 0.48 -10.72 8.35
N LYS A 31 0.90 -11.66 7.52
CA LYS A 31 0.05 -12.82 7.15
C LYS A 31 -0.38 -13.61 8.39
N ARG A 32 0.54 -13.90 9.30
CA ARG A 32 0.26 -14.65 10.54
C ARG A 32 -0.72 -13.89 11.41
N ILE A 33 -0.50 -12.59 11.65
CA ILE A 33 -1.40 -11.75 12.46
C ILE A 33 -2.84 -11.85 11.96
N PHE A 34 -3.09 -11.64 10.67
CA PHE A 34 -4.44 -11.72 10.13
C PHE A 34 -5.00 -13.14 10.08
N SER A 35 -4.17 -14.16 9.86
CA SER A 35 -4.62 -15.55 9.94
C SER A 35 -5.06 -15.92 11.36
N ASP A 36 -4.33 -15.49 12.37
CA ASP A 36 -4.67 -15.70 13.78
C ASP A 36 -5.98 -14.96 14.14
N LEU A 37 -6.16 -13.71 13.68
CA LEU A 37 -7.40 -12.97 13.89
C LEU A 37 -8.61 -13.66 13.25
N VAL A 38 -8.48 -14.18 12.04
CA VAL A 38 -9.56 -14.92 11.36
C VAL A 38 -9.91 -16.21 12.10
N SER A 39 -8.93 -16.89 12.72
CA SER A 39 -9.17 -18.12 13.46
C SER A 39 -9.79 -17.90 14.84
N THR A 40 -9.63 -16.71 15.41
CA THR A 40 -10.01 -16.39 16.80
C THR A 40 -11.23 -15.49 16.93
N HIS A 41 -11.61 -14.78 15.84
CA HIS A 41 -12.71 -13.82 15.86
C HIS A 41 -13.77 -14.17 14.81
N SER A 42 -15.00 -13.77 15.06
CA SER A 42 -16.06 -13.82 14.06
C SER A 42 -15.75 -12.86 12.90
N THR A 43 -16.15 -13.27 11.70
CA THR A 43 -16.09 -12.40 10.52
C THR A 43 -17.39 -11.62 10.35
N THR A 44 -17.30 -10.47 9.69
CA THR A 44 -18.46 -9.67 9.30
C THR A 44 -18.24 -9.10 7.90
N LYS A 45 -19.32 -8.83 7.18
CA LYS A 45 -19.22 -8.21 5.86
C LYS A 45 -18.80 -6.74 5.98
N LEU A 46 -17.99 -6.28 5.03
CA LEU A 46 -17.59 -4.86 4.98
C LEU A 46 -18.80 -3.93 4.88
N SER A 47 -19.90 -4.35 4.24
CA SER A 47 -21.16 -3.58 4.21
C SER A 47 -21.71 -3.25 5.58
N ASP A 48 -21.47 -4.11 6.60
CA ASP A 48 -22.05 -3.98 7.93
C ASP A 48 -21.21 -3.11 8.88
N VAL A 49 -19.98 -2.80 8.46
CA VAL A 49 -19.00 -2.02 9.25
C VAL A 49 -18.49 -0.78 8.51
N THR A 50 -19.13 -0.45 7.38
CA THR A 50 -18.85 0.76 6.61
C THR A 50 -20.13 1.54 6.34
N SER A 51 -20.06 2.86 6.41
CA SER A 51 -21.19 3.75 6.06
C SER A 51 -21.28 4.00 4.55
N LYS A 52 -20.22 3.73 3.81
CA LYS A 52 -20.16 3.95 2.36
C LYS A 52 -19.14 3.00 1.71
N ILE A 53 -19.57 2.37 0.61
CA ILE A 53 -18.69 1.68 -0.36
C ILE A 53 -19.07 2.16 -1.73
N THR A 54 -18.21 2.93 -2.39
CA THR A 54 -18.47 3.51 -3.71
C THR A 54 -17.18 3.64 -4.52
N LYS A 55 -17.28 4.07 -5.77
CA LYS A 55 -16.15 4.43 -6.61
C LYS A 55 -16.42 5.77 -7.29
N GLY A 56 -15.37 6.43 -7.71
CA GLY A 56 -15.48 7.67 -8.47
C GLY A 56 -15.90 7.45 -9.93
N SER A 57 -15.78 8.51 -10.69
CA SER A 57 -16.05 8.52 -12.11
C SER A 57 -14.95 9.25 -12.89
N SER A 58 -15.02 9.19 -14.22
CA SER A 58 -14.11 9.93 -15.09
C SER A 58 -14.58 11.38 -15.24
N PRO A 59 -13.74 12.39 -14.99
CA PRO A 59 -14.09 13.78 -15.25
C PRO A 59 -14.52 14.02 -16.69
N LYS A 60 -13.81 13.41 -17.64
CA LYS A 60 -14.11 13.52 -19.08
C LYS A 60 -15.54 13.10 -19.43
N TRP A 61 -16.06 12.04 -18.81
CA TRP A 61 -17.45 11.58 -19.05
C TRP A 61 -18.50 12.53 -18.49
N GLN A 62 -18.09 13.41 -17.57
CA GLN A 62 -18.97 14.42 -16.97
C GLN A 62 -18.79 15.82 -17.60
N GLY A 63 -17.95 15.95 -18.63
CA GLY A 63 -17.63 17.21 -19.25
C GLY A 63 -16.85 18.15 -18.32
N ILE A 64 -16.00 17.58 -17.44
CA ILE A 64 -15.14 18.30 -16.49
C ILE A 64 -13.70 18.22 -16.98
N SER A 65 -13.00 19.34 -16.91
CA SER A 65 -11.59 19.44 -17.28
C SER A 65 -10.65 19.17 -16.10
N TYR A 66 -9.46 18.70 -16.41
CA TYR A 66 -8.34 18.80 -15.49
C TYR A 66 -7.87 20.24 -15.46
N VAL A 67 -7.50 20.72 -14.29
CA VAL A 67 -7.00 22.08 -14.07
C VAL A 67 -5.67 22.03 -13.31
N ASP A 68 -4.92 23.13 -13.36
CA ASP A 68 -3.80 23.33 -12.46
C ASP A 68 -4.31 23.69 -11.05
N SER A 69 -3.44 23.64 -10.06
CA SER A 69 -3.78 24.12 -8.71
C SER A 69 -4.01 25.66 -8.73
N PRO A 70 -5.02 26.21 -8.03
CA PRO A 70 -5.93 25.50 -7.13
C PRO A 70 -7.11 24.82 -7.84
N GLY A 71 -7.51 23.68 -7.32
CA GLY A 71 -8.66 22.87 -7.77
C GLY A 71 -8.98 21.79 -6.76
N VAL A 72 -9.93 20.92 -7.06
CA VAL A 72 -10.22 19.74 -6.25
C VAL A 72 -9.14 18.70 -6.52
N LEU A 73 -8.42 18.26 -5.49
CA LEU A 73 -7.46 17.16 -5.59
C LEU A 73 -8.15 15.91 -6.14
N PHE A 74 -7.62 15.36 -7.23
CA PHE A 74 -8.22 14.22 -7.90
C PHE A 74 -7.33 12.98 -7.73
N VAL A 75 -7.69 12.16 -6.75
CA VAL A 75 -6.95 10.95 -6.39
C VAL A 75 -7.26 9.84 -7.40
N THR A 76 -6.24 9.33 -8.02
CA THR A 76 -6.29 8.24 -9.00
C THR A 76 -5.61 6.98 -8.44
N SER A 77 -5.67 5.89 -9.19
CA SER A 77 -4.95 4.67 -8.82
C SER A 77 -3.42 4.82 -8.71
N GLU A 78 -2.87 5.87 -9.34
CA GLU A 78 -1.43 6.22 -9.23
C GLU A 78 -1.09 6.77 -7.84
N ASN A 79 -2.07 7.37 -7.16
CA ASN A 79 -1.90 7.99 -5.85
C ASN A 79 -2.15 7.03 -4.67
N VAL A 80 -2.67 5.82 -4.93
CA VAL A 80 -2.92 4.81 -3.89
C VAL A 80 -1.78 3.81 -3.87
N GLY A 81 -0.90 3.93 -2.88
CA GLY A 81 0.19 3.01 -2.60
C GLY A 81 -0.22 1.89 -1.64
N LYS A 82 0.76 1.20 -1.06
CA LYS A 82 0.53 0.23 0.02
C LYS A 82 0.60 0.97 1.35
N ASN A 83 -0.54 1.12 2.03
CA ASN A 83 -0.72 1.83 3.31
C ASN A 83 -0.28 3.31 3.30
N GLN A 84 -0.08 3.91 2.14
CA GLN A 84 0.33 5.31 2.01
C GLN A 84 -0.24 5.94 0.74
N LEU A 85 -0.49 7.24 0.79
CA LEU A 85 -0.79 8.06 -0.38
C LEU A 85 0.50 8.50 -1.06
N LEU A 86 0.53 8.43 -2.40
CA LEU A 86 1.64 8.87 -3.24
C LEU A 86 1.25 10.18 -3.91
N LEU A 87 1.70 11.30 -3.36
CA LEU A 87 1.28 12.65 -3.76
C LEU A 87 2.36 13.44 -4.50
N GLU A 88 3.43 12.80 -4.96
CA GLU A 88 4.48 13.46 -5.76
C GLU A 88 3.94 13.92 -7.14
N LYS A 89 2.91 13.23 -7.64
CA LYS A 89 2.23 13.57 -8.90
C LYS A 89 0.74 13.70 -8.64
N THR A 90 0.29 14.91 -8.36
CA THR A 90 -1.11 15.23 -8.13
C THR A 90 -1.79 15.72 -9.40
N LYS A 91 -3.08 15.45 -9.51
CA LYS A 91 -3.99 16.00 -10.53
C LYS A 91 -5.09 16.76 -9.83
N TYR A 92 -5.60 17.78 -10.48
CA TYR A 92 -6.73 18.55 -9.97
C TYR A 92 -7.83 18.63 -11.02
N VAL A 93 -9.06 18.80 -10.55
CA VAL A 93 -10.24 18.98 -11.41
C VAL A 93 -11.03 20.21 -10.94
N GLU A 94 -11.87 20.72 -11.82
CA GLU A 94 -12.78 21.83 -11.51
C GLU A 94 -13.67 21.49 -10.30
N GLU A 95 -14.02 22.47 -9.47
CA GLU A 95 -14.89 22.31 -8.31
C GLU A 95 -16.27 21.72 -8.66
N ALA A 96 -16.75 21.97 -9.87
CA ALA A 96 -17.99 21.41 -10.39
C ALA A 96 -18.01 19.87 -10.35
N PHE A 97 -16.85 19.21 -10.34
CA PHE A 97 -16.78 17.76 -10.24
C PHE A 97 -17.38 17.23 -8.91
N ASN A 98 -17.08 17.90 -7.80
CA ASN A 98 -17.64 17.51 -6.50
C ASN A 98 -19.15 17.68 -6.41
N GLN A 99 -19.72 18.61 -7.18
CA GLN A 99 -21.15 18.78 -7.25
C GLN A 99 -21.82 17.69 -8.09
N LYS A 100 -21.15 17.24 -9.15
CA LYS A 100 -21.65 16.17 -10.03
C LYS A 100 -21.46 14.77 -9.43
N ASP A 101 -20.36 14.53 -8.74
CA ASP A 101 -20.01 13.23 -8.14
C ASP A 101 -19.84 13.30 -6.61
N LYS A 102 -20.91 13.76 -5.95
CA LYS A 102 -20.97 13.93 -4.48
C LYS A 102 -20.70 12.62 -3.71
N LYS A 103 -21.03 11.48 -4.31
CA LYS A 103 -20.88 10.16 -3.65
C LYS A 103 -19.42 9.80 -3.37
N SER A 104 -18.50 10.30 -4.18
CA SER A 104 -17.06 9.97 -4.12
C SER A 104 -16.19 11.10 -3.59
N VAL A 105 -16.78 12.16 -3.05
CA VAL A 105 -16.06 13.17 -2.28
C VAL A 105 -15.46 12.53 -1.03
N LEU A 106 -14.15 12.72 -0.87
CA LEU A 106 -13.35 12.13 0.21
C LEU A 106 -13.56 12.88 1.53
N ALA A 107 -13.44 12.14 2.60
CA ALA A 107 -13.29 12.64 3.95
C ALA A 107 -12.08 11.97 4.60
N LYS A 108 -11.43 12.67 5.51
CA LYS A 108 -10.32 12.10 6.29
C LYS A 108 -10.74 10.80 6.97
N GLY A 109 -9.91 9.77 6.84
CA GLY A 109 -10.18 8.42 7.32
C GLY A 109 -10.86 7.51 6.29
N ASP A 110 -11.18 7.99 5.07
CA ASP A 110 -11.65 7.10 4.00
C ASP A 110 -10.55 6.13 3.58
N VAL A 111 -10.90 4.88 3.41
CA VAL A 111 -10.01 3.83 2.90
C VAL A 111 -10.17 3.72 1.39
N LEU A 112 -9.08 3.88 0.67
CA LEU A 112 -9.03 3.90 -0.80
C LEU A 112 -8.33 2.64 -1.29
N THR A 113 -8.98 1.90 -2.20
CA THR A 113 -8.43 0.67 -2.78
C THR A 113 -8.48 0.72 -4.30
N ASN A 114 -7.37 0.40 -4.95
CA ASN A 114 -7.32 0.25 -6.40
C ASN A 114 -8.09 -1.00 -6.83
N ILE A 115 -9.03 -0.82 -7.76
CA ILE A 115 -9.93 -1.88 -8.22
C ILE A 115 -9.70 -2.29 -9.67
N VAL A 116 -8.73 -1.68 -10.35
CA VAL A 116 -8.45 -1.90 -11.79
C VAL A 116 -6.95 -1.91 -12.05
N GLY A 117 -6.49 -2.76 -12.95
CA GLY A 117 -5.14 -2.77 -13.51
C GLY A 117 -4.09 -3.43 -12.61
N ALA A 118 -2.81 -3.20 -12.93
CA ALA A 118 -1.66 -3.87 -12.27
C ALA A 118 -1.49 -3.50 -10.78
N SER A 119 -2.13 -2.41 -10.32
CA SER A 119 -2.08 -1.96 -8.92
C SER A 119 -3.29 -2.42 -8.09
N ILE A 120 -4.08 -3.35 -8.61
CA ILE A 120 -5.30 -3.85 -7.96
C ILE A 120 -4.99 -4.33 -6.53
N GLY A 121 -5.84 -3.98 -5.57
CA GLY A 121 -5.70 -4.32 -4.16
C GLY A 121 -4.76 -3.42 -3.37
N ARG A 122 -3.98 -2.51 -3.98
CA ARG A 122 -3.26 -1.49 -3.21
C ARG A 122 -4.26 -0.61 -2.48
N THR A 123 -4.03 -0.42 -1.20
CA THR A 123 -4.96 0.27 -0.30
C THR A 123 -4.21 1.28 0.55
N ALA A 124 -4.79 2.46 0.74
CA ALA A 124 -4.27 3.52 1.61
C ALA A 124 -5.42 4.24 2.32
N VAL A 125 -5.13 4.85 3.45
CA VAL A 125 -6.06 5.74 4.17
C VAL A 125 -5.87 7.17 3.65
N TYR A 126 -6.98 7.85 3.37
CA TYR A 126 -6.99 9.27 3.07
C TYR A 126 -6.87 10.06 4.38
N ASP A 127 -5.68 10.52 4.72
CA ASP A 127 -5.34 11.14 6.01
C ASP A 127 -5.09 12.65 5.95
N ILE A 128 -5.31 13.25 4.77
CA ILE A 128 -5.19 14.70 4.55
C ILE A 128 -6.52 15.43 4.72
N ASN A 129 -6.45 16.76 4.94
CA ASN A 129 -7.64 17.57 5.20
C ASN A 129 -8.19 18.27 3.95
N ASP A 130 -7.54 18.09 2.80
CA ASP A 130 -7.96 18.74 1.57
C ASP A 130 -9.26 18.15 1.02
N VAL A 131 -10.03 18.98 0.35
CA VAL A 131 -11.21 18.51 -0.39
C VAL A 131 -10.75 17.77 -1.63
N ALA A 132 -11.11 16.52 -1.73
CA ALA A 132 -10.69 15.66 -2.83
C ALA A 132 -11.82 14.77 -3.36
N ASN A 133 -11.58 14.20 -4.53
CA ASN A 133 -12.45 13.21 -5.16
C ASN A 133 -11.60 12.12 -5.81
N ILE A 134 -12.21 11.03 -6.24
CA ILE A 134 -11.53 9.86 -6.79
C ILE A 134 -12.01 9.53 -8.21
N ASN A 135 -11.17 8.81 -8.96
CA ASN A 135 -11.53 8.29 -10.27
C ASN A 135 -12.27 6.94 -10.18
N GLN A 136 -12.71 6.45 -11.33
CA GLN A 136 -13.43 5.17 -11.45
C GLN A 136 -12.61 3.92 -11.13
N ALA A 137 -11.28 4.05 -11.04
CA ALA A 137 -10.36 2.95 -10.72
C ALA A 137 -10.07 2.79 -9.23
N VAL A 138 -10.64 3.67 -8.39
CA VAL A 138 -10.49 3.68 -6.93
C VAL A 138 -11.84 3.42 -6.27
N CYS A 139 -11.88 2.44 -5.37
CA CYS A 139 -12.98 2.20 -4.44
C CYS A 139 -12.73 2.98 -3.15
N LEU A 140 -13.73 3.68 -2.66
CA LEU A 140 -13.78 4.36 -1.38
C LEU A 140 -14.61 3.52 -0.41
N MET A 141 -14.06 3.25 0.75
CA MET A 141 -14.75 2.64 1.88
C MET A 141 -14.64 3.57 3.08
N ARG A 142 -15.78 3.97 3.64
CA ARG A 142 -15.86 4.82 4.85
C ARG A 142 -16.26 3.95 6.03
N CYS A 143 -15.31 3.68 6.90
CA CYS A 143 -15.52 2.86 8.08
C CYS A 143 -16.51 3.51 9.06
N LEU A 144 -17.22 2.68 9.82
CA LEU A 144 -17.95 3.10 11.02
C LEU A 144 -16.93 3.18 12.17
N PRO A 145 -16.67 4.38 12.75
CA PRO A 145 -15.55 4.59 13.68
C PRO A 145 -15.54 3.67 14.90
N ASP A 146 -16.74 3.35 15.41
CA ASP A 146 -16.91 2.50 16.60
C ASP A 146 -16.84 0.99 16.29
N ARG A 147 -16.65 0.62 15.02
CA ARG A 147 -16.67 -0.76 14.56
C ARG A 147 -15.37 -1.16 13.86
N LEU A 148 -14.86 -0.33 12.97
CA LEU A 148 -13.73 -0.65 12.10
C LEU A 148 -12.78 0.54 11.96
N LEU A 149 -11.51 0.34 12.34
CA LEU A 149 -10.47 1.36 12.17
C LEU A 149 -9.96 1.39 10.73
N PRO A 150 -9.81 2.58 10.10
CA PRO A 150 -9.30 2.71 8.74
C PRO A 150 -7.93 2.07 8.52
N ASN A 151 -6.98 2.28 9.43
CA ASN A 151 -5.63 1.70 9.33
C ASN A 151 -5.65 0.18 9.44
N PHE A 152 -6.49 -0.39 10.33
CA PHE A 152 -6.67 -1.83 10.42
C PHE A 152 -7.18 -2.41 9.09
N LEU A 153 -8.20 -1.78 8.48
CA LEU A 153 -8.71 -2.20 7.18
C LEU A 153 -7.66 -2.05 6.07
N SER A 154 -6.89 -0.96 6.06
CA SER A 154 -5.81 -0.75 5.09
C SER A 154 -4.76 -1.85 5.18
N TYR A 155 -4.29 -2.20 6.38
CA TYR A 155 -3.35 -3.30 6.56
C TYR A 155 -3.92 -4.66 6.15
N LEU A 156 -5.17 -4.95 6.50
CA LEU A 156 -5.84 -6.18 6.10
C LEU A 156 -5.89 -6.31 4.57
N LEU A 157 -6.34 -5.25 3.86
CA LEU A 157 -6.49 -5.26 2.40
C LEU A 157 -5.14 -5.27 1.64
N ASN A 158 -4.05 -4.80 2.26
CA ASN A 158 -2.70 -4.94 1.72
C ASN A 158 -2.02 -6.28 2.09
N SER A 159 -2.61 -7.05 3.00
CA SER A 159 -2.00 -8.26 3.54
C SER A 159 -1.97 -9.41 2.51
N PRO A 160 -1.02 -10.35 2.65
CA PRO A 160 -1.02 -11.58 1.85
C PRO A 160 -2.29 -12.41 2.01
N TYR A 161 -2.97 -12.31 3.17
CA TYR A 161 -4.26 -12.96 3.42
C TYR A 161 -5.34 -12.47 2.45
N PHE A 162 -5.46 -11.14 2.26
CA PHE A 162 -6.42 -10.58 1.32
C PHE A 162 -6.05 -10.90 -0.13
N LYS A 163 -4.76 -10.79 -0.48
CA LYS A 163 -4.28 -11.09 -1.82
C LYS A 163 -4.60 -12.52 -2.25
N ALA A 164 -4.44 -13.51 -1.36
CA ALA A 164 -4.84 -14.88 -1.65
C ALA A 164 -6.33 -14.99 -2.01
N ARG A 165 -7.20 -14.28 -1.27
CA ARG A 165 -8.65 -14.27 -1.56
C ARG A 165 -9.03 -13.51 -2.82
N LEU A 166 -8.24 -12.51 -3.22
CA LEU A 166 -8.40 -11.86 -4.53
C LEU A 166 -8.17 -12.88 -5.66
N HIS A 167 -7.11 -13.67 -5.59
CA HIS A 167 -6.79 -14.68 -6.61
C HIS A 167 -7.82 -15.82 -6.66
N ASP A 168 -8.36 -16.24 -5.52
CA ASP A 168 -9.46 -17.22 -5.48
C ASP A 168 -10.74 -16.68 -6.16
N GLY A 169 -10.97 -15.36 -6.09
CA GLY A 169 -12.06 -14.69 -6.80
C GLY A 169 -11.78 -14.45 -8.29
N GLU A 170 -10.52 -14.28 -8.70
CA GLU A 170 -10.12 -14.08 -10.10
C GLU A 170 -10.31 -15.31 -10.97
N SER A 171 -10.19 -16.52 -10.40
CA SER A 171 -10.43 -17.78 -11.15
C SER A 171 -11.86 -17.90 -11.68
N ASN A 172 -12.82 -17.13 -11.12
CA ASN A 172 -14.21 -17.07 -11.55
C ASN A 172 -14.59 -15.77 -12.30
N MET A 173 -13.69 -14.78 -12.38
CA MET A 173 -13.94 -13.53 -13.10
C MET A 173 -12.80 -13.23 -14.08
N ALA A 174 -13.02 -13.53 -15.33
CA ALA A 174 -12.08 -13.36 -16.46
C ALA A 174 -11.68 -11.90 -16.76
N ARG A 175 -11.65 -10.99 -15.77
CA ARG A 175 -11.19 -9.60 -15.92
C ARG A 175 -10.64 -9.07 -14.59
N ALA A 176 -9.48 -8.43 -14.66
CA ALA A 176 -8.78 -7.73 -13.59
C ALA A 176 -9.53 -6.47 -13.07
N ASN A 177 -10.80 -6.62 -12.64
CA ASN A 177 -11.61 -5.53 -12.09
C ASN A 177 -12.40 -6.04 -10.88
N LEU A 178 -12.08 -5.51 -9.69
CA LEU A 178 -12.88 -5.76 -8.49
C LEU A 178 -14.17 -4.97 -8.53
N SER A 179 -15.28 -5.63 -8.25
CA SER A 179 -16.59 -4.98 -8.18
C SER A 179 -16.85 -4.38 -6.79
N LEU A 180 -17.74 -3.37 -6.72
CA LEU A 180 -18.22 -2.87 -5.42
C LEU A 180 -18.98 -3.93 -4.64
N THR A 181 -19.63 -4.87 -5.32
CA THR A 181 -20.30 -6.01 -4.70
C THR A 181 -19.31 -6.94 -4.01
N PHE A 182 -18.14 -7.19 -4.62
CA PHE A 182 -17.06 -7.94 -3.98
C PHE A 182 -16.71 -7.33 -2.62
N PHE A 183 -16.49 -6.01 -2.54
CA PHE A 183 -16.15 -5.37 -1.26
C PHE A 183 -17.30 -5.40 -0.27
N ARG A 184 -18.55 -5.24 -0.69
CA ARG A 184 -19.70 -5.32 0.21
C ARG A 184 -19.81 -6.68 0.89
N GLU A 185 -19.61 -7.74 0.11
CA GLU A 185 -19.72 -9.13 0.57
C GLU A 185 -18.43 -9.67 1.20
N PHE A 186 -17.32 -8.91 1.08
CA PHE A 186 -16.04 -9.35 1.63
C PHE A 186 -16.11 -9.40 3.16
N GLU A 187 -15.80 -10.57 3.70
CA GLU A 187 -15.80 -10.80 5.14
C GLU A 187 -14.42 -10.48 5.75
N VAL A 188 -14.44 -9.68 6.80
CA VAL A 188 -13.26 -9.28 7.56
C VAL A 188 -13.35 -9.79 9.00
N PRO A 189 -12.25 -10.21 9.63
CA PRO A 189 -12.25 -10.47 11.06
C PRO A 189 -12.52 -9.17 11.80
N LEU A 190 -13.40 -9.21 12.81
CA LEU A 190 -13.82 -8.02 13.54
C LEU A 190 -13.51 -8.14 15.04
N PRO A 191 -12.24 -8.02 15.46
CA PRO A 191 -11.93 -7.80 16.86
C PRO A 191 -12.50 -6.47 17.34
N ASN A 192 -12.59 -6.25 18.65
CA ASN A 192 -13.00 -4.94 19.15
C ASN A 192 -11.99 -3.83 18.78
N VAL A 193 -12.41 -2.57 18.80
CA VAL A 193 -11.60 -1.42 18.34
C VAL A 193 -10.25 -1.32 19.08
N ARG A 194 -10.20 -1.70 20.37
CA ARG A 194 -8.95 -1.71 21.14
C ARG A 194 -7.96 -2.77 20.63
N GLU A 195 -8.46 -3.93 20.25
CA GLU A 195 -7.65 -5.00 19.67
C GLU A 195 -7.21 -4.65 18.25
N GLN A 196 -8.08 -4.03 17.46
CA GLN A 196 -7.71 -3.49 16.15
C GLN A 196 -6.57 -2.48 16.28
N GLN A 197 -6.64 -1.54 17.24
CA GLN A 197 -5.57 -0.56 17.46
C GLN A 197 -4.25 -1.25 17.86
N LYS A 198 -4.28 -2.21 18.78
CA LYS A 198 -3.09 -3.00 19.13
C LYS A 198 -2.47 -3.70 17.92
N THR A 199 -3.31 -4.23 17.03
CA THR A 199 -2.86 -4.86 15.79
C THR A 199 -2.20 -3.85 14.85
N VAL A 200 -2.78 -2.66 14.72
CA VAL A 200 -2.18 -1.55 13.94
C VAL A 200 -0.83 -1.18 14.54
N ASP A 201 -0.76 -0.90 15.85
CA ASP A 201 0.49 -0.52 16.53
C ASP A 201 1.58 -1.61 16.37
N GLN A 202 1.20 -2.87 16.42
CA GLN A 202 2.12 -4.00 16.21
C GLN A 202 2.65 -4.04 14.78
N ILE A 203 1.78 -3.83 13.78
CA ILE A 203 2.20 -3.83 12.37
C ILE A 203 3.05 -2.60 12.06
N ASP A 204 2.71 -1.42 12.62
CA ASP A 204 3.51 -0.19 12.47
C ASP A 204 4.93 -0.39 13.01
N LEU A 205 5.07 -1.03 14.17
CA LEU A 205 6.38 -1.37 14.73
C LEU A 205 7.18 -2.33 13.83
N LEU A 206 6.52 -3.36 13.30
CA LEU A 206 7.16 -4.29 12.37
C LEU A 206 7.55 -3.62 11.05
N ALA A 207 6.72 -2.72 10.53
CA ALA A 207 6.99 -1.95 9.32
C ALA A 207 8.21 -1.04 9.52
N SER A 208 8.24 -0.27 10.63
CA SER A 208 9.37 0.59 10.97
C SER A 208 10.69 -0.19 11.09
N ALA A 209 10.67 -1.36 11.73
CA ALA A 209 11.86 -2.20 11.83
C ALA A 209 12.31 -2.78 10.47
N ALA A 210 11.36 -3.12 9.60
CA ALA A 210 11.67 -3.59 8.26
C ALA A 210 12.26 -2.47 7.38
N ASP A 211 11.69 -1.27 7.45
CA ASP A 211 12.17 -0.09 6.71
C ASP A 211 13.58 0.31 7.16
N GLU A 212 13.87 0.27 8.48
CA GLU A 212 15.20 0.52 9.02
C GLU A 212 16.22 -0.50 8.52
N CYS A 213 15.89 -1.79 8.56
CA CYS A 213 16.72 -2.85 7.98
C CYS A 213 16.98 -2.62 6.48
N GLU A 214 15.93 -2.27 5.73
CA GLU A 214 16.03 -2.01 4.29
C GLU A 214 16.96 -0.83 3.99
N ALA A 215 16.86 0.26 4.74
CA ALA A 215 17.73 1.43 4.63
C ALA A 215 19.20 1.07 4.93
N GLN A 216 19.45 0.31 6.00
CA GLN A 216 20.80 -0.11 6.39
C GLN A 216 21.46 -1.01 5.33
N TYR A 217 20.74 -2.00 4.81
CA TYR A 217 21.29 -2.89 3.78
C TYR A 217 21.44 -2.21 2.43
N THR A 218 20.57 -1.27 2.08
CA THR A 218 20.70 -0.45 0.86
C THR A 218 21.97 0.40 0.92
N THR A 219 22.21 1.08 2.04
CA THR A 219 23.47 1.83 2.28
C THR A 219 24.68 0.92 2.18
N LYS A 220 24.64 -0.24 2.85
CA LYS A 220 25.74 -1.21 2.81
C LYS A 220 26.06 -1.71 1.40
N LEU A 221 25.02 -1.92 0.56
CA LEU A 221 25.22 -2.32 -0.84
C LEU A 221 25.89 -1.20 -1.65
N THR A 222 25.54 0.05 -1.40
CA THR A 222 26.20 1.22 -2.01
C THR A 222 27.67 1.29 -1.59
N ASP A 223 27.95 1.21 -0.28
CA ASP A 223 29.32 1.24 0.26
C ASP A 223 30.20 0.12 -0.33
N ILE A 224 29.64 -1.09 -0.49
CA ILE A 224 30.37 -2.22 -1.11
C ILE A 224 30.68 -1.93 -2.58
N ALA A 225 29.74 -1.32 -3.32
CA ALA A 225 29.96 -0.95 -4.71
C ALA A 225 31.04 0.13 -4.86
N ASP A 226 31.02 1.15 -4.01
CA ASP A 226 31.99 2.24 -4.00
C ASP A 226 33.39 1.73 -3.61
N LEU A 227 33.48 0.86 -2.60
CA LEU A 227 34.74 0.24 -2.20
C LEU A 227 35.33 -0.61 -3.33
N ARG A 228 34.50 -1.39 -4.02
CA ARG A 228 34.92 -2.17 -5.17
C ARG A 228 35.48 -1.29 -6.28
N GLN A 229 34.81 -0.17 -6.60
CA GLN A 229 35.25 0.78 -7.60
C GLN A 229 36.59 1.42 -7.21
N SER A 230 36.73 1.84 -5.96
CA SER A 230 37.98 2.42 -5.43
C SER A 230 39.16 1.45 -5.51
N LEU A 231 38.96 0.18 -5.15
CA LEU A 231 39.99 -0.86 -5.26
C LEU A 231 40.40 -1.10 -6.71
N LEU A 232 39.47 -1.11 -7.64
CA LEU A 232 39.77 -1.23 -9.08
C LEU A 232 40.61 -0.03 -9.58
N GLN A 233 40.26 1.19 -9.21
CA GLN A 233 41.01 2.39 -9.60
C GLN A 233 42.45 2.35 -9.08
N LYS A 234 42.65 1.99 -7.81
CA LYS A 234 43.95 1.87 -7.22
C LYS A 234 44.81 0.73 -7.82
N ALA A 235 44.15 -0.38 -8.19
CA ALA A 235 44.80 -1.48 -8.88
C ALA A 235 45.33 -1.06 -10.24
N PHE A 236 44.51 -0.34 -11.03
CA PHE A 236 44.91 0.15 -12.35
C PHE A 236 45.95 1.28 -12.28
N ALA A 237 45.95 2.06 -11.20
CA ALA A 237 46.97 3.08 -10.95
C ALA A 237 48.30 2.48 -10.45
N GLY A 238 48.38 1.19 -10.18
CA GLY A 238 49.58 0.54 -9.64
C GLY A 238 49.86 0.85 -8.16
N GLU A 239 48.85 1.33 -7.44
CA GLU A 239 48.92 1.74 -6.04
C GLU A 239 48.68 0.60 -5.04
N LEU A 240 48.30 -0.58 -5.53
CA LEU A 240 48.09 -1.78 -4.72
C LEU A 240 49.27 -2.74 -4.95
N THR A 241 50.27 -2.64 -4.10
CA THR A 241 51.38 -3.61 -4.00
C THR A 241 51.14 -4.58 -2.86
#